data_a14f50eecf372ae1c75eac35fcf5152c
#
_entry.id   a14f50eecf372ae1c75eac35fcf5152c
#
_cell.length_a   1.000
_cell.length_b   1.000
_cell.length_c   1.000
_cell.angle_alpha   90.00
_cell.angle_beta   90.00
_cell.angle_gamma   90.00
#
_symmetry.space_group_name_H-M   'P 1'
#
loop_
_entity.id
_entity.type
_entity.pdbx_description
1 polymer ?
#
loop_
_entity_poly.entity_id
_entity_poly.type
_entity_poly.pdbx_seq_one_letter_code
_entity_poly.pdbx_strand_id
1 'polypeptide(L)'
;MRLERGIDVRKVIDVGMMMLLLLLMAFPFTGQDIHIFLGIIMIAFFIIHHYLNRRWYLSLFKGKKTKIQILFITINSLLLISIFGVALSGLTLAGYVPIMSYFLARKMHLVCSYWSYLLMGLHVGLHLQVTKRIKNQIIVYGIMLIGIILFTKNQILIYLLNMSEFLYVSDRTNMIIYMFEYLMIFILFVLLMNVIIKEMKKK
;
A
#
# COMPACT_ATOMS: atom_id res chain seq x y z
N MET A 1 39.81 1.45 9.12
CA MET A 1 38.91 2.65 9.05
C MET A 1 37.55 2.15 8.58
N ARG A 2 36.61 1.90 9.52
CA ARG A 2 35.25 1.47 9.19
C ARG A 2 34.51 2.71 8.65
N LEU A 3 34.24 2.71 7.35
CA LEU A 3 33.33 3.70 6.78
C LEU A 3 31.99 3.57 7.50
N GLU A 4 31.58 4.62 8.19
CA GLU A 4 30.23 4.78 8.72
C GLU A 4 29.26 4.52 7.56
N ARG A 5 28.40 3.50 7.71
CA ARG A 5 27.33 3.23 6.76
C ARG A 5 26.33 4.38 6.89
N GLY A 6 26.49 5.38 6.05
CA GLY A 6 25.54 6.48 5.96
C GLY A 6 24.11 5.93 5.82
N ILE A 7 23.17 6.62 6.43
CA ILE A 7 21.74 6.27 6.36
C ILE A 7 21.34 6.16 4.89
N ASP A 8 20.85 5.00 4.47
CA ASP A 8 20.34 4.80 3.11
C ASP A 8 19.00 5.54 2.97
N VAL A 9 19.06 6.73 2.39
CA VAL A 9 17.92 7.63 2.21
C VAL A 9 16.73 6.93 1.54
N ARG A 10 16.99 5.99 0.61
CA ARG A 10 15.92 5.22 -0.04
C ARG A 10 15.14 4.40 0.97
N LYS A 11 15.85 3.68 1.86
CA LYS A 11 15.19 2.86 2.89
C LYS A 11 14.40 3.71 3.88
N VAL A 12 14.90 4.89 4.22
CA VAL A 12 14.17 5.82 5.11
C VAL A 12 12.88 6.27 4.45
N ILE A 13 12.93 6.68 3.18
CA ILE A 13 11.73 7.08 2.42
C ILE A 13 10.76 5.91 2.27
N ASP A 14 11.23 4.70 1.91
CA ASP A 14 10.38 3.53 1.72
C ASP A 14 9.67 3.12 3.02
N VAL A 15 10.39 3.08 4.15
CA VAL A 15 9.81 2.79 5.47
C VAL A 15 8.87 3.91 5.91
N GLY A 16 9.24 5.17 5.69
CA GLY A 16 8.40 6.32 6.00
C GLY A 16 7.07 6.28 5.24
N MET A 17 7.09 5.96 3.94
CA MET A 17 5.86 5.79 3.13
C MET A 17 4.98 4.66 3.67
N MET A 18 5.56 3.53 4.08
CA MET A 18 4.81 2.42 4.65
C MET A 18 4.13 2.82 5.97
N MET A 19 4.83 3.53 6.85
CA MET A 19 4.26 4.03 8.11
C MET A 19 3.17 5.07 7.87
N LEU A 20 3.39 6.01 6.94
CA LEU A 20 2.40 7.01 6.54
C LEU A 20 1.14 6.37 5.97
N LEU A 21 1.29 5.31 5.15
CA LEU A 21 0.15 4.60 4.59
C LEU A 21 -0.75 4.01 5.70
N LEU A 22 -0.17 3.36 6.71
CA LEU A 22 -0.92 2.81 7.84
C LEU A 22 -1.62 3.90 8.65
N LEU A 23 -0.95 5.05 8.88
CA LEU A 23 -1.55 6.20 9.56
C LEU A 23 -2.68 6.83 8.75
N LEU A 24 -2.54 6.92 7.42
CA LEU A 24 -3.58 7.42 6.53
C LEU A 24 -4.81 6.52 6.52
N MET A 25 -4.64 5.20 6.65
CA MET A 25 -5.77 4.26 6.78
C MET A 25 -6.49 4.43 8.13
N ALA A 26 -5.85 5.02 9.14
CA ALA A 26 -6.46 5.32 10.44
C ALA A 26 -7.28 6.62 10.46
N PHE A 27 -7.76 7.11 9.31
CA PHE A 27 -8.61 8.31 9.16
C PHE A 27 -9.73 8.44 10.21
N PRO A 28 -10.48 7.38 10.56
CA PRO A 28 -11.56 7.47 11.53
C PRO A 28 -11.13 7.97 12.92
N PHE A 29 -9.84 7.84 13.25
CA PHE A 29 -9.27 8.24 14.53
C PHE A 29 -8.44 9.52 14.44
N THR A 30 -7.81 9.78 13.29
CA THR A 30 -6.95 10.96 13.10
C THR A 30 -7.75 12.21 12.72
N GLY A 31 -8.92 12.03 12.09
CA GLY A 31 -9.72 13.14 11.60
C GLY A 31 -9.16 13.80 10.33
N GLN A 32 -9.93 14.75 9.82
CA GLN A 32 -9.67 15.35 8.50
C GLN A 32 -8.36 16.11 8.42
N ASP A 33 -8.07 16.98 9.39
CA ASP A 33 -6.90 17.89 9.33
C ASP A 33 -5.58 17.11 9.36
N ILE A 34 -5.47 16.13 10.28
CA ILE A 34 -4.29 15.27 10.39
C ILE A 34 -4.15 14.42 9.14
N HIS A 35 -5.25 13.88 8.62
CA HIS A 35 -5.23 13.07 7.39
C HIS A 35 -4.75 13.89 6.18
N ILE A 36 -5.22 15.12 5.99
CA ILE A 36 -4.75 16.01 4.92
C ILE A 36 -3.26 16.30 5.07
N PHE A 37 -2.81 16.63 6.28
CA PHE A 37 -1.39 16.90 6.56
C PHE A 37 -0.50 15.68 6.22
N LEU A 38 -0.86 14.49 6.71
CA LEU A 38 -0.16 13.24 6.41
C LEU A 38 -0.20 12.90 4.92
N GLY A 39 -1.32 13.19 4.24
CA GLY A 39 -1.46 13.01 2.80
C GLY A 39 -0.50 13.88 1.99
N ILE A 40 -0.31 15.13 2.38
CA ILE A 40 0.67 16.04 1.74
C ILE A 40 2.10 15.49 1.92
N ILE A 41 2.45 15.05 3.13
CA ILE A 41 3.76 14.42 3.40
C ILE A 41 3.93 13.16 2.55
N MET A 42 2.88 12.33 2.42
CA MET A 42 2.91 11.14 1.57
C MET A 42 3.18 11.48 0.11
N ILE A 43 2.54 12.52 -0.44
CA ILE A 43 2.79 13.00 -1.81
C ILE A 43 4.25 13.44 -1.97
N ALA A 44 4.81 14.18 -1.01
CA ALA A 44 6.20 14.58 -1.06
C ALA A 44 7.16 13.37 -1.05
N PHE A 45 6.93 12.39 -0.17
CA PHE A 45 7.70 11.15 -0.12
C PHE A 45 7.55 10.32 -1.39
N PHE A 46 6.35 10.26 -1.95
CA PHE A 46 6.08 9.60 -3.22
C PHE A 46 6.91 10.21 -4.37
N ILE A 47 6.97 11.53 -4.48
CA ILE A 47 7.78 12.22 -5.51
C ILE A 47 9.27 11.88 -5.32
N ILE A 48 9.77 11.95 -4.06
CA ILE A 48 11.17 11.64 -3.74
C ILE A 48 11.47 10.17 -4.08
N HIS A 49 10.58 9.24 -3.70
CA HIS A 49 10.71 7.81 -4.00
C HIS A 49 10.86 7.58 -5.52
N HIS A 50 9.98 8.17 -6.33
CA HIS A 50 10.04 8.03 -7.78
C HIS A 50 11.29 8.66 -8.39
N TYR A 51 11.72 9.81 -7.89
CA TYR A 51 12.96 10.43 -8.31
C TYR A 51 14.19 9.55 -8.02
N LEU A 52 14.26 9.00 -6.81
CA LEU A 52 15.35 8.10 -6.40
C LEU A 52 15.36 6.79 -7.21
N ASN A 53 14.19 6.32 -7.64
CA ASN A 53 14.01 5.08 -8.39
C ASN A 53 13.79 5.29 -9.90
N ARG A 54 14.09 6.47 -10.45
CA ARG A 54 13.84 6.83 -11.87
C ARG A 54 14.48 5.87 -12.88
N ARG A 55 15.55 5.16 -12.51
CA ARG A 55 16.19 4.16 -13.39
C ARG A 55 15.26 2.97 -13.69
N TRP A 56 14.29 2.69 -12.84
CA TRP A 56 13.30 1.66 -13.08
C TRP A 56 12.50 1.94 -14.36
N TYR A 57 12.05 3.17 -14.57
CA TYR A 57 11.31 3.55 -15.78
C TYR A 57 12.11 3.32 -17.05
N LEU A 58 13.41 3.61 -17.04
CA LEU A 58 14.29 3.34 -18.18
C LEU A 58 14.45 1.86 -18.47
N SER A 59 14.28 1.00 -17.46
CA SER A 59 14.37 -0.45 -17.62
C SER A 59 13.11 -1.09 -18.20
N LEU A 60 11.95 -0.40 -18.15
CA LEU A 60 10.68 -0.93 -18.67
C LEU A 60 10.73 -1.24 -20.17
N PHE A 61 11.45 -0.43 -20.92
CA PHE A 61 11.52 -0.52 -22.38
C PHE A 61 12.71 -1.36 -22.90
N LYS A 62 13.51 -1.98 -22.00
CA LYS A 62 14.71 -2.73 -22.39
C LYS A 62 14.49 -4.23 -22.34
N GLY A 63 14.84 -4.93 -23.44
CA GLY A 63 14.96 -6.38 -23.54
C GLY A 63 13.66 -7.19 -23.36
N LYS A 64 13.76 -8.51 -23.53
CA LYS A 64 12.65 -9.45 -23.28
C LYS A 64 12.39 -9.57 -21.77
N LYS A 65 11.13 -9.60 -21.37
CA LYS A 65 10.71 -9.68 -19.97
C LYS A 65 10.41 -11.11 -19.56
N THR A 66 10.88 -11.51 -18.39
CA THR A 66 10.47 -12.75 -17.74
C THR A 66 9.06 -12.59 -17.15
N LYS A 67 8.37 -13.71 -16.88
CA LYS A 67 7.04 -13.70 -16.22
C LYS A 67 7.04 -12.92 -14.90
N ILE A 68 8.11 -13.06 -14.12
CA ILE A 68 8.27 -12.35 -12.84
C ILE A 68 8.44 -10.84 -13.08
N GLN A 69 9.22 -10.43 -14.09
CA GLN A 69 9.37 -9.02 -14.42
C GLN A 69 8.06 -8.40 -14.92
N ILE A 70 7.25 -9.15 -15.68
CA ILE A 70 5.91 -8.69 -16.09
C ILE A 70 5.04 -8.47 -14.85
N LEU A 71 5.03 -9.41 -13.89
CA LEU A 71 4.30 -9.27 -12.63
C LEU A 71 4.73 -7.99 -11.87
N PHE A 72 6.05 -7.73 -11.76
CA PHE A 72 6.58 -6.50 -11.17
C PHE A 72 6.07 -5.24 -11.86
N ILE A 73 6.12 -5.21 -13.19
CA ILE A 73 5.65 -4.06 -13.97
C ILE A 73 4.16 -3.85 -13.74
N THR A 74 3.36 -4.91 -13.80
CA THR A 74 1.90 -4.83 -13.62
C THR A 74 1.52 -4.28 -12.25
N ILE A 75 2.07 -4.84 -11.15
CA ILE A 75 1.78 -4.38 -9.80
C ILE A 75 2.20 -2.93 -9.60
N ASN A 76 3.40 -2.55 -10.06
CA ASN A 76 3.90 -1.18 -9.91
C ASN A 76 3.08 -0.18 -10.72
N SER A 77 2.64 -0.55 -11.93
CA SER A 77 1.81 0.32 -12.76
C SER A 77 0.42 0.52 -12.17
N LEU A 78 -0.22 -0.54 -11.67
CA LEU A 78 -1.51 -0.46 -11.01
C LEU A 78 -1.42 0.39 -9.73
N LEU A 79 -0.36 0.19 -8.93
CA LEU A 79 -0.11 1.00 -7.73
C LEU A 79 0.07 2.47 -8.07
N LEU A 80 0.86 2.78 -9.10
CA LEU A 80 1.07 4.14 -9.57
C LEU A 80 -0.26 4.81 -9.97
N ILE A 81 -1.10 4.12 -10.77
CA ILE A 81 -2.42 4.62 -11.19
C ILE A 81 -3.31 4.87 -9.97
N SER A 82 -3.35 3.93 -9.02
CA SER A 82 -4.17 4.06 -7.80
C SER A 82 -3.72 5.24 -6.94
N ILE A 83 -2.41 5.45 -6.76
CA ILE A 83 -1.87 6.58 -5.98
C ILE A 83 -2.18 7.92 -6.67
N PHE A 84 -2.08 7.99 -7.99
CA PHE A 84 -2.52 9.19 -8.72
C PHE A 84 -4.02 9.47 -8.50
N GLY A 85 -4.86 8.42 -8.52
CA GLY A 85 -6.28 8.54 -8.20
C GLY A 85 -6.53 9.09 -6.79
N VAL A 86 -5.81 8.58 -5.79
CA VAL A 86 -5.88 9.08 -4.40
C VAL A 86 -5.43 10.54 -4.31
N ALA A 87 -4.31 10.90 -4.95
CA ALA A 87 -3.77 12.26 -4.88
C ALA A 87 -4.71 13.28 -5.53
N LEU A 88 -5.20 13.03 -6.75
CA LEU A 88 -6.10 13.93 -7.46
C LEU A 88 -7.43 14.11 -6.72
N SER A 89 -8.03 12.99 -6.27
CA SER A 89 -9.28 13.04 -5.50
C SER A 89 -9.08 13.68 -4.12
N GLY A 90 -7.96 13.41 -3.45
CA GLY A 90 -7.63 13.99 -2.16
C GLY A 90 -7.44 15.51 -2.23
N LEU A 91 -6.78 16.04 -3.26
CA LEU A 91 -6.62 17.49 -3.49
C LEU A 91 -7.98 18.17 -3.73
N THR A 92 -8.91 17.49 -4.43
CA THR A 92 -10.27 17.99 -4.61
C THR A 92 -11.04 18.01 -3.30
N LEU A 93 -10.97 16.94 -2.50
CA LEU A 93 -11.67 16.83 -1.21
C LEU A 93 -11.12 17.82 -0.16
N ALA A 94 -9.82 18.10 -0.22
CA ALA A 94 -9.18 19.10 0.64
C ALA A 94 -9.48 20.56 0.20
N GLY A 95 -10.17 20.76 -0.94
CA GLY A 95 -10.52 22.09 -1.45
C GLY A 95 -9.37 22.84 -2.12
N TYR A 96 -8.21 22.20 -2.36
CA TYR A 96 -7.08 22.88 -2.99
C TYR A 96 -7.27 23.07 -4.50
N VAL A 97 -7.82 22.07 -5.19
CA VAL A 97 -7.98 22.11 -6.66
C VAL A 97 -9.32 21.42 -7.05
N PRO A 98 -10.28 22.11 -7.69
CA PRO A 98 -11.55 21.54 -8.10
C PRO A 98 -11.42 20.75 -9.41
N ILE A 99 -10.77 19.58 -9.36
CA ILE A 99 -10.52 18.74 -10.56
C ILE A 99 -11.79 18.00 -10.99
N MET A 100 -12.64 17.61 -10.04
CA MET A 100 -13.84 16.83 -10.28
C MET A 100 -14.95 17.20 -9.27
N SER A 101 -16.18 16.69 -9.47
CA SER A 101 -17.25 16.87 -8.48
C SER A 101 -16.88 16.22 -7.14
N TYR A 102 -17.33 16.81 -6.02
CA TYR A 102 -17.05 16.30 -4.68
C TYR A 102 -17.50 14.84 -4.49
N PHE A 103 -18.66 14.50 -5.07
CA PHE A 103 -19.18 13.13 -5.04
C PHE A 103 -18.25 12.14 -5.74
N LEU A 104 -17.78 12.47 -6.94
CA LEU A 104 -16.82 11.62 -7.67
C LEU A 104 -15.48 11.52 -6.95
N ALA A 105 -14.98 12.66 -6.44
CA ALA A 105 -13.73 12.69 -5.67
C ALA A 105 -13.79 11.77 -4.46
N ARG A 106 -14.89 11.78 -3.71
CA ARG A 106 -15.08 10.91 -2.55
C ARG A 106 -15.05 9.42 -2.90
N LYS A 107 -15.80 9.02 -3.93
CA LYS A 107 -15.81 7.63 -4.41
C LYS A 107 -14.44 7.19 -4.89
N MET A 108 -13.81 8.01 -5.72
CA MET A 108 -12.49 7.73 -6.28
C MET A 108 -11.42 7.65 -5.17
N HIS A 109 -11.45 8.58 -4.20
CA HIS A 109 -10.52 8.57 -3.08
C HIS A 109 -10.63 7.30 -2.26
N LEU A 110 -11.86 6.88 -1.91
CA LEU A 110 -12.10 5.67 -1.14
C LEU A 110 -11.61 4.43 -1.87
N VAL A 111 -12.06 4.20 -3.10
CA VAL A 111 -11.68 3.03 -3.90
C VAL A 111 -10.17 2.97 -4.14
N CYS A 112 -9.58 4.09 -4.61
CA CYS A 112 -8.16 4.14 -4.91
C CYS A 112 -7.30 3.99 -3.65
N SER A 113 -7.75 4.45 -2.47
CA SER A 113 -7.04 4.27 -1.21
C SER A 113 -6.94 2.80 -0.82
N TYR A 114 -8.04 2.05 -0.90
CA TYR A 114 -8.03 0.62 -0.61
C TYR A 114 -7.24 -0.19 -1.64
N TRP A 115 -7.34 0.14 -2.94
CA TRP A 115 -6.49 -0.47 -3.96
C TRP A 115 -5.01 -0.14 -3.76
N SER A 116 -4.66 1.12 -3.45
CA SER A 116 -3.27 1.50 -3.16
C SER A 116 -2.72 0.75 -1.95
N TYR A 117 -3.52 0.59 -0.90
CA TYR A 117 -3.15 -0.14 0.30
C TYR A 117 -2.86 -1.62 0.01
N LEU A 118 -3.74 -2.30 -0.73
CA LEU A 118 -3.56 -3.69 -1.15
C LEU A 118 -2.34 -3.87 -2.06
N LEU A 119 -2.26 -3.04 -3.10
CA LEU A 119 -1.16 -3.08 -4.07
C LEU A 119 0.19 -2.73 -3.45
N MET A 120 0.22 -1.85 -2.43
CA MET A 120 1.44 -1.56 -1.68
C MET A 120 1.91 -2.79 -0.90
N GLY A 121 1.00 -3.56 -0.28
CA GLY A 121 1.34 -4.84 0.36
C GLY A 121 1.96 -5.82 -0.64
N LEU A 122 1.36 -5.96 -1.83
CA LEU A 122 1.90 -6.78 -2.90
C LEU A 122 3.27 -6.26 -3.39
N HIS A 123 3.42 -4.93 -3.56
CA HIS A 123 4.67 -4.28 -3.96
C HIS A 123 5.80 -4.53 -2.94
N VAL A 124 5.53 -4.37 -1.67
CA VAL A 124 6.51 -4.67 -0.61
C VAL A 124 6.88 -6.16 -0.63
N GLY A 125 5.91 -7.05 -0.86
CA GLY A 125 6.13 -8.49 -1.00
C GLY A 125 7.01 -8.87 -2.20
N LEU A 126 7.01 -8.08 -3.29
CA LEU A 126 7.95 -8.25 -4.41
C LEU A 126 9.40 -8.04 -3.99
N HIS A 127 9.65 -7.09 -3.10
CA HIS A 127 11.00 -6.72 -2.65
C HIS A 127 11.44 -7.47 -1.39
N LEU A 128 10.52 -7.71 -0.45
CA LEU A 128 10.81 -8.39 0.82
C LEU A 128 10.42 -9.87 0.74
N GLN A 129 11.40 -10.76 0.65
CA GLN A 129 11.17 -12.20 0.63
C GLN A 129 11.11 -12.76 2.07
N VAL A 130 10.09 -12.36 2.82
CA VAL A 130 9.91 -12.73 4.24
C VAL A 130 9.77 -14.23 4.42
N THR A 131 9.04 -14.92 3.53
CA THR A 131 8.82 -16.37 3.59
C THR A 131 10.10 -17.20 3.47
N LYS A 132 11.16 -16.65 2.91
CA LYS A 132 12.47 -17.33 2.91
C LYS A 132 13.16 -17.33 4.28
N ARG A 133 12.85 -16.35 5.12
CA ARG A 133 13.40 -16.21 6.47
C ARG A 133 12.64 -17.04 7.49
N ILE A 134 11.34 -17.24 7.28
CA ILE A 134 10.47 -18.05 8.14
C ILE A 134 10.55 -19.51 7.67
N LYS A 135 11.31 -20.35 8.39
CA LYS A 135 11.47 -21.78 8.04
C LYS A 135 10.16 -22.56 8.19
N ASN A 136 9.35 -22.23 9.19
CA ASN A 136 8.10 -22.94 9.47
C ASN A 136 6.96 -22.38 8.62
N GLN A 137 6.52 -23.13 7.62
CA GLN A 137 5.42 -22.73 6.72
C GLN A 137 4.07 -22.67 7.43
N ILE A 138 3.87 -23.42 8.52
CA ILE A 138 2.63 -23.39 9.31
C ILE A 138 2.42 -21.99 9.89
N ILE A 139 3.48 -21.35 10.38
CA ILE A 139 3.43 -19.97 10.90
C ILE A 139 3.01 -19.00 9.79
N VAL A 140 3.57 -19.13 8.58
CA VAL A 140 3.21 -18.29 7.43
C VAL A 140 1.73 -18.42 7.10
N TYR A 141 1.22 -19.65 6.98
CA TYR A 141 -0.20 -19.88 6.69
C TYR A 141 -1.12 -19.44 7.84
N GLY A 142 -0.68 -19.61 9.10
CA GLY A 142 -1.43 -19.10 10.27
C GLY A 142 -1.59 -17.58 10.24
N ILE A 143 -0.53 -16.83 9.96
CA ILE A 143 -0.56 -15.37 9.80
C ILE A 143 -1.47 -14.96 8.64
N MET A 144 -1.38 -15.67 7.49
CA MET A 144 -2.24 -15.40 6.34
C MET A 144 -3.71 -15.65 6.68
N LEU A 145 -4.04 -16.71 7.43
CA LEU A 145 -5.42 -17.00 7.85
C LEU A 145 -5.98 -15.87 8.74
N ILE A 146 -5.20 -15.40 9.72
CA ILE A 146 -5.58 -14.25 10.56
C ILE A 146 -5.83 -13.02 9.67
N GLY A 147 -4.94 -12.74 8.70
CA GLY A 147 -5.11 -11.63 7.76
C GLY A 147 -6.39 -11.74 6.93
N ILE A 148 -6.78 -12.94 6.48
CA ILE A 148 -8.02 -13.20 5.74
C ILE A 148 -9.25 -12.94 6.63
N ILE A 149 -9.24 -13.42 7.87
CA ILE A 149 -10.32 -13.18 8.83
C ILE A 149 -10.50 -11.68 9.06
N LEU A 150 -9.40 -10.95 9.26
CA LEU A 150 -9.44 -9.50 9.47
C LEU A 150 -9.85 -8.73 8.20
N PHE A 151 -9.44 -9.19 7.03
CA PHE A 151 -9.87 -8.64 5.74
C PHE A 151 -11.39 -8.71 5.57
N THR A 152 -11.99 -9.85 5.90
CA THR A 152 -13.46 -10.04 5.84
C THR A 152 -14.18 -9.26 6.95
N LYS A 153 -13.66 -9.28 8.18
CA LYS A 153 -14.20 -8.51 9.32
C LYS A 153 -14.28 -7.02 9.01
N ASN A 154 -13.22 -6.45 8.45
CA ASN A 154 -13.14 -5.03 8.11
C ASN A 154 -13.80 -4.68 6.77
N GLN A 155 -14.48 -5.64 6.14
CA GLN A 155 -15.26 -5.43 4.91
C GLN A 155 -14.44 -4.80 3.75
N ILE A 156 -13.13 -5.09 3.69
CA ILE A 156 -12.22 -4.46 2.71
C ILE A 156 -12.71 -4.65 1.27
N LEU A 157 -13.30 -5.81 0.95
CA LEU A 157 -13.81 -6.11 -0.39
C LEU A 157 -14.91 -5.13 -0.83
N ILE A 158 -15.76 -4.65 0.08
CA ILE A 158 -16.84 -3.71 -0.21
C ILE A 158 -16.27 -2.38 -0.71
N TYR A 159 -15.18 -1.91 -0.10
CA TYR A 159 -14.48 -0.69 -0.51
C TYR A 159 -13.75 -0.86 -1.85
N LEU A 160 -13.11 -1.99 -2.07
CA LEU A 160 -12.43 -2.30 -3.33
C LEU A 160 -13.40 -2.33 -4.52
N LEU A 161 -14.63 -2.80 -4.30
CA LEU A 161 -15.67 -2.91 -5.33
C LEU A 161 -16.55 -1.66 -5.44
N ASN A 162 -16.25 -0.57 -4.70
CA ASN A 162 -17.05 0.65 -4.67
C ASN A 162 -18.52 0.42 -4.27
N MET A 163 -18.75 -0.53 -3.36
CA MET A 163 -20.08 -0.88 -2.88
C MET A 163 -20.50 -0.11 -1.61
N SER A 164 -19.61 0.74 -1.06
CA SER A 164 -19.89 1.63 0.07
C SER A 164 -19.38 3.03 -0.23
N GLU A 165 -20.17 4.02 0.19
CA GLU A 165 -19.82 5.45 0.10
C GLU A 165 -19.24 5.99 1.41
N PHE A 166 -19.36 5.23 2.49
CA PHE A 166 -18.97 5.63 3.84
C PHE A 166 -18.04 4.60 4.43
N LEU A 167 -17.08 5.10 5.22
CA LEU A 167 -16.21 4.25 6.01
C LEU A 167 -16.99 3.79 7.24
N TYR A 168 -17.08 2.47 7.42
CA TYR A 168 -17.69 1.86 8.61
C TYR A 168 -16.60 1.53 9.63
N VAL A 169 -16.75 2.01 10.85
CA VAL A 169 -15.91 1.66 12.00
C VAL A 169 -16.82 1.31 13.17
N SER A 170 -16.55 0.18 13.81
CA SER A 170 -17.26 -0.21 15.01
C SER A 170 -16.92 0.70 16.19
N ASP A 171 -17.91 1.20 16.90
CA ASP A 171 -17.76 2.08 18.08
C ASP A 171 -16.90 1.47 19.19
N ARG A 172 -16.72 0.14 19.17
CA ARG A 172 -15.92 -0.60 20.17
C ARG A 172 -14.45 -0.75 19.80
N THR A 173 -14.04 -0.30 18.60
CA THR A 173 -12.66 -0.44 18.14
C THR A 173 -11.86 0.79 18.56
N ASN A 174 -10.73 0.59 19.24
CA ASN A 174 -9.78 1.68 19.49
C ASN A 174 -8.72 1.76 18.34
N MET A 175 -8.03 2.89 18.24
CA MET A 175 -7.04 3.15 17.21
C MET A 175 -5.93 2.09 17.13
N ILE A 176 -5.44 1.60 18.28
CA ILE A 176 -4.34 0.62 18.33
C ILE A 176 -4.78 -0.71 17.72
N ILE A 177 -5.97 -1.20 18.11
CA ILE A 177 -6.53 -2.44 17.57
C ILE A 177 -6.77 -2.29 16.07
N TYR A 178 -7.35 -1.17 15.64
CA TYR A 178 -7.60 -0.87 14.24
C TYR A 178 -6.31 -0.88 13.42
N MET A 179 -5.28 -0.18 13.86
CA MET A 179 -3.98 -0.16 13.19
C MET A 179 -3.32 -1.55 13.15
N PHE A 180 -3.45 -2.34 14.23
CA PHE A 180 -2.96 -3.71 14.26
C PHE A 180 -3.70 -4.59 13.23
N GLU A 181 -5.01 -4.48 13.12
CA GLU A 181 -5.81 -5.22 12.13
C GLU A 181 -5.38 -4.87 10.70
N TYR A 182 -5.22 -3.58 10.40
CA TYR A 182 -4.74 -3.15 9.09
C TYR A 182 -3.29 -3.59 8.85
N LEU A 183 -2.42 -3.56 9.84
CA LEU A 183 -1.06 -4.10 9.70
C LEU A 183 -1.07 -5.60 9.35
N MET A 184 -1.93 -6.39 9.99
CA MET A 184 -2.07 -7.83 9.70
C MET A 184 -2.61 -8.08 8.30
N ILE A 185 -3.58 -7.28 7.84
CA ILE A 185 -4.08 -7.34 6.46
C ILE A 185 -2.97 -6.96 5.47
N PHE A 186 -2.16 -5.94 5.76
CA PHE A 186 -1.01 -5.58 4.94
C PHE A 186 0.00 -6.73 4.82
N ILE A 187 0.33 -7.36 5.95
CA ILE A 187 1.23 -8.53 6.00
C ILE A 187 0.65 -9.69 5.18
N LEU A 188 -0.65 -9.92 5.18
CA LEU A 188 -1.30 -10.92 4.32
C LEU A 188 -0.90 -10.73 2.85
N PHE A 189 -0.99 -9.50 2.30
CA PHE A 189 -0.65 -9.25 0.90
C PHE A 189 0.85 -9.35 0.62
N VAL A 190 1.70 -8.97 1.58
CA VAL A 190 3.16 -9.21 1.51
C VAL A 190 3.46 -10.70 1.40
N LEU A 191 2.88 -11.52 2.27
CA LEU A 191 3.09 -12.97 2.27
C LEU A 191 2.48 -13.65 1.04
N LEU A 192 1.29 -13.22 0.61
CA LEU A 192 0.64 -13.71 -0.61
C LEU A 192 1.55 -13.52 -1.84
N MET A 193 2.13 -12.33 -2.00
CA MET A 193 3.06 -12.09 -3.11
C MET A 193 4.31 -12.96 -3.00
N ASN A 194 4.84 -13.19 -1.79
CA ASN A 194 5.99 -14.09 -1.60
C ASN A 194 5.67 -15.52 -2.00
N VAL A 195 4.46 -16.02 -1.69
CA VAL A 195 4.02 -17.36 -2.10
C VAL A 195 3.90 -17.43 -3.62
N ILE A 196 3.27 -16.44 -4.26
CA ILE A 196 3.15 -16.36 -5.73
C ILE A 196 4.53 -16.43 -6.40
N ILE A 197 5.49 -15.62 -5.95
CA ILE A 197 6.85 -15.63 -6.51
C ILE A 197 7.53 -16.99 -6.30
N LYS A 198 7.34 -17.61 -5.13
CA LYS A 198 7.91 -18.93 -4.85
C LYS A 198 7.39 -19.99 -5.83
N GLU A 199 6.09 -20.00 -6.10
CA GLU A 199 5.50 -20.95 -7.06
C GLU A 199 5.91 -20.65 -8.51
N MET A 200 5.99 -19.38 -8.90
CA MET A 200 6.48 -19.00 -10.25
C MET A 200 7.94 -19.39 -10.51
N LYS A 201 8.77 -19.53 -9.47
CA LYS A 201 10.18 -19.94 -9.59
C LYS A 201 10.38 -21.46 -9.67
N LYS A 202 9.38 -22.26 -9.33
CA LYS A 202 9.40 -23.72 -9.46
C LYS A 202 9.13 -24.20 -10.89
N LYS A 203 8.46 -23.38 -11.68
CA LYS A 203 8.16 -23.61 -13.10
C LYS A 203 9.22 -22.97 -14.01
#